data_f628ff18335f0567f06aa94abc0438b4
#
_entry.id   f628ff18335f0567f06aa94abc0438b4
#
_cell.length_a   1.000
_cell.length_b   1.000
_cell.length_c   1.000
_cell.angle_alpha   90.00
_cell.angle_beta   90.00
_cell.angle_gamma   90.00
#
_symmetry.space_group_name_H-M   'P 1'
#
loop_
_entity.id
_entity.type
_entity.pdbx_description
1 polymer ?
#
loop_
_entity_poly.entity_id
_entity_poly.type
_entity_poly.pdbx_seq_one_letter_code
_entity_poly.pdbx_strand_id
1 'polypeptide(L)'
;MWRFAFVPILMVLYDFVKAPIDRLYFTNPWRPLLGIQNTFRDIVHGFTEHDVKHYPGLLLVKLHYQKIREEFERVSPTLKKRHQHDEDVWSEKNDGYYYYKVKDFPLLNSLVNQIPCIYKDTAMFVVIEGPMVLPPHRAESNELLRYQLTIQGDGDCTLYTDRGSFVQHEGEDFFFDHGRYHELIKTGEGKRVLLILDVHR
;
A
#
# COMPACT_ATOMS: atom_id res chain seq x y z
N MET A 1 -41.20 -3.34 7.87
CA MET A 1 -40.20 -2.80 6.90
C MET A 1 -39.00 -2.08 7.55
N TRP A 2 -39.08 -1.51 8.74
CA TRP A 2 -37.99 -0.75 9.39
C TRP A 2 -36.81 -1.56 9.93
N ARG A 3 -36.97 -2.89 10.09
CA ARG A 3 -35.93 -3.76 10.70
C ARG A 3 -34.62 -3.87 9.88
N PHE A 4 -34.67 -3.59 8.59
CA PHE A 4 -33.49 -3.66 7.72
C PHE A 4 -32.76 -2.31 7.50
N ALA A 5 -33.40 -1.20 7.92
CA ALA A 5 -32.79 0.14 7.78
C ALA A 5 -31.55 0.34 8.67
N PHE A 6 -31.42 -0.47 9.75
CA PHE A 6 -30.27 -0.39 10.66
C PHE A 6 -29.01 -1.07 10.12
N VAL A 7 -29.14 -2.01 9.17
CA VAL A 7 -27.98 -2.75 8.65
C VAL A 7 -26.94 -1.84 7.99
N PRO A 8 -27.31 -0.94 7.07
CA PRO A 8 -26.34 -0.01 6.48
C PRO A 8 -25.68 0.89 7.53
N ILE A 9 -26.43 1.35 8.53
CA ILE A 9 -25.89 2.18 9.62
C ILE A 9 -24.84 1.43 10.42
N LEU A 10 -25.11 0.15 10.77
CA LEU A 10 -24.14 -0.69 11.47
C LEU A 10 -22.90 -0.96 10.63
N MET A 11 -23.05 -1.12 9.32
CA MET A 11 -21.91 -1.30 8.41
C MET A 11 -21.04 -0.05 8.36
N VAL A 12 -21.62 1.13 8.29
CA VAL A 12 -20.90 2.41 8.33
C VAL A 12 -20.19 2.57 9.67
N LEU A 13 -20.88 2.31 10.78
CA LEU A 13 -20.27 2.37 12.11
C LEU A 13 -19.11 1.39 12.27
N TYR A 14 -19.25 0.18 11.76
CA TYR A 14 -18.20 -0.82 11.78
C TYR A 14 -16.96 -0.35 11.00
N ASP A 15 -17.10 0.19 9.79
CA ASP A 15 -15.98 0.72 9.03
C ASP A 15 -15.36 1.96 9.72
N PHE A 16 -16.20 2.82 10.29
CA PHE A 16 -15.74 4.02 10.99
C PHE A 16 -14.90 3.68 12.24
N VAL A 17 -15.34 2.73 13.07
CA VAL A 17 -14.63 2.38 14.32
C VAL A 17 -13.38 1.53 14.12
N LYS A 18 -13.12 1.04 12.91
CA LYS A 18 -11.85 0.38 12.59
C LYS A 18 -10.65 1.31 12.66
N ALA A 19 -10.90 2.58 12.70
CA ALA A 19 -9.91 3.62 12.61
C ALA A 19 -10.02 4.58 13.79
N PRO A 20 -8.89 5.11 14.31
CA PRO A 20 -8.94 6.09 15.38
C PRO A 20 -9.77 7.32 15.02
N ILE A 21 -9.56 7.91 13.85
CA ILE A 21 -10.39 9.00 13.29
C ILE A 21 -10.17 9.01 11.78
N ASP A 22 -11.16 8.56 11.01
CA ASP A 22 -11.14 8.72 9.57
C ASP A 22 -11.75 10.08 9.21
N ARG A 23 -10.90 11.06 8.91
CA ARG A 23 -11.31 12.43 8.57
C ARG A 23 -12.19 12.49 7.32
N LEU A 24 -12.06 11.53 6.41
CA LEU A 24 -12.84 11.44 5.18
C LEU A 24 -14.33 11.28 5.47
N TYR A 25 -14.72 10.68 6.60
CA TYR A 25 -16.14 10.65 7.01
C TYR A 25 -16.75 12.03 7.25
N PHE A 26 -15.93 13.03 7.51
CA PHE A 26 -16.37 14.40 7.77
C PHE A 26 -16.21 15.33 6.57
N THR A 27 -15.36 14.97 5.61
CA THR A 27 -15.03 15.82 4.46
C THR A 27 -15.57 15.29 3.14
N ASN A 28 -15.77 13.95 3.02
CA ASN A 28 -16.28 13.31 1.82
C ASN A 28 -17.71 12.77 2.04
N PRO A 29 -18.77 13.37 1.46
CA PRO A 29 -20.14 12.92 1.65
C PRO A 29 -20.41 11.49 1.12
N TRP A 30 -19.54 10.97 0.25
CA TRP A 30 -19.66 9.62 -0.28
C TRP A 30 -18.94 8.57 0.58
N ARG A 31 -18.16 8.99 1.58
CA ARG A 31 -17.40 8.08 2.44
C ARG A 31 -18.27 7.05 3.16
N PRO A 32 -19.48 7.35 3.66
CA PRO A 32 -20.36 6.34 4.26
C PRO A 32 -20.76 5.21 3.29
N LEU A 33 -20.95 5.50 2.01
CA LEU A 33 -21.25 4.47 1.00
C LEU A 33 -20.06 3.55 0.76
N LEU A 34 -18.85 4.11 0.71
CA LEU A 34 -17.62 3.31 0.68
C LEU A 34 -17.48 2.46 1.95
N GLY A 35 -17.85 2.98 3.11
CA GLY A 35 -17.89 2.24 4.38
C GLY A 35 -18.81 1.02 4.34
N ILE A 36 -19.97 1.14 3.71
CA ILE A 36 -20.88 0.00 3.47
C ILE A 36 -20.20 -1.05 2.57
N GLN A 37 -19.60 -0.60 1.47
CA GLN A 37 -18.91 -1.50 0.54
C GLN A 37 -17.72 -2.20 1.20
N ASN A 38 -16.90 -1.48 1.97
CA ASN A 38 -15.77 -2.03 2.70
C ASN A 38 -16.22 -3.10 3.69
N THR A 39 -17.27 -2.80 4.49
CA THR A 39 -17.82 -3.75 5.46
C THR A 39 -18.39 -4.99 4.77
N PHE A 40 -19.09 -4.81 3.64
CA PHE A 40 -19.61 -5.92 2.88
C PHE A 40 -18.50 -6.84 2.35
N ARG A 41 -17.41 -6.25 1.80
CA ARG A 41 -16.25 -7.03 1.37
C ARG A 41 -15.62 -7.81 2.53
N ASP A 42 -15.46 -7.18 3.70
CA ASP A 42 -14.93 -7.87 4.88
C ASP A 42 -15.80 -9.07 5.30
N ILE A 43 -17.13 -8.93 5.21
CA ILE A 43 -18.06 -10.03 5.53
C ILE A 43 -17.93 -11.16 4.49
N VAL A 44 -17.89 -10.82 3.19
CA VAL A 44 -17.86 -11.81 2.11
C VAL A 44 -16.53 -12.55 2.04
N HIS A 45 -15.41 -11.83 2.18
CA HIS A 45 -14.09 -12.44 2.12
C HIS A 45 -13.61 -13.02 3.45
N GLY A 46 -14.43 -12.85 4.51
CA GLY A 46 -14.05 -13.21 5.86
C GLY A 46 -12.95 -12.29 6.39
N PHE A 47 -12.74 -12.38 7.69
CA PHE A 47 -11.63 -11.67 8.36
C PHE A 47 -10.32 -12.48 8.25
N THR A 48 -10.15 -13.23 7.17
CA THR A 48 -9.04 -14.14 6.96
C THR A 48 -7.73 -13.36 6.82
N GLU A 49 -6.69 -13.94 7.33
CA GLU A 49 -5.33 -13.46 7.07
C GLU A 49 -5.06 -13.55 5.58
N HIS A 50 -4.64 -12.42 5.01
CA HIS A 50 -4.19 -12.40 3.63
C HIS A 50 -2.77 -12.95 3.61
N ASP A 51 -2.60 -14.11 3.00
CA ASP A 51 -1.28 -14.73 2.83
C ASP A 51 -0.86 -14.60 1.35
N VAL A 52 0.37 -14.17 1.13
CA VAL A 52 0.99 -14.09 -0.20
C VAL A 52 0.93 -15.40 -0.97
N LYS A 53 0.83 -16.54 -0.26
CA LYS A 53 0.68 -17.89 -0.86
C LYS A 53 -0.57 -18.03 -1.73
N HIS A 54 -1.61 -17.26 -1.45
CA HIS A 54 -2.82 -17.25 -2.26
C HIS A 54 -2.66 -16.48 -3.58
N TYR A 55 -1.52 -15.80 -3.75
CA TYR A 55 -1.18 -14.99 -4.91
C TYR A 55 0.16 -15.45 -5.53
N PRO A 56 0.21 -16.64 -6.14
CA PRO A 56 1.48 -17.28 -6.57
C PRO A 56 2.31 -16.43 -7.53
N GLY A 57 1.69 -15.51 -8.27
CA GLY A 57 2.40 -14.56 -9.11
C GLY A 57 3.28 -13.58 -8.34
N LEU A 58 2.94 -13.24 -7.09
CA LEU A 58 3.76 -12.38 -6.24
C LEU A 58 5.06 -13.07 -5.83
N LEU A 59 5.03 -14.39 -5.63
CA LEU A 59 6.24 -15.16 -5.39
C LEU A 59 7.23 -15.07 -6.58
N LEU A 60 6.71 -15.03 -7.79
CA LEU A 60 7.55 -14.82 -8.97
C LEU A 60 8.26 -13.46 -8.94
N VAL A 61 7.58 -12.40 -8.48
CA VAL A 61 8.21 -11.09 -8.29
C VAL A 61 9.34 -11.17 -7.27
N LYS A 62 9.12 -11.84 -6.13
CA LYS A 62 10.14 -12.04 -5.10
C LYS A 62 11.36 -12.83 -5.62
N LEU A 63 11.13 -13.88 -6.39
CA LEU A 63 12.20 -14.68 -7.00
C LEU A 63 13.08 -13.88 -7.98
N HIS A 64 12.52 -12.80 -8.56
CA HIS A 64 13.26 -11.92 -9.46
C HIS A 64 13.86 -10.69 -8.76
N TYR A 65 13.86 -10.67 -7.43
CA TYR A 65 14.32 -9.54 -6.62
C TYR A 65 15.63 -8.91 -7.11
N GLN A 66 16.69 -9.73 -7.31
CA GLN A 66 18.01 -9.23 -7.73
C GLN A 66 17.95 -8.53 -9.10
N LYS A 67 17.25 -9.11 -10.07
CA LYS A 67 17.09 -8.52 -11.41
C LYS A 67 16.27 -7.23 -11.37
N ILE A 68 15.25 -7.17 -10.50
CA ILE A 68 14.43 -5.97 -10.30
C ILE A 68 15.27 -4.87 -9.67
N ARG A 69 16.12 -5.20 -8.69
CA ARG A 69 17.06 -4.26 -8.07
C ARG A 69 18.05 -3.70 -9.09
N GLU A 70 18.70 -4.55 -9.85
CA GLU A 70 19.65 -4.16 -10.90
C GLU A 70 18.98 -3.27 -11.95
N GLU A 71 17.75 -3.61 -12.36
CA GLU A 71 16.99 -2.76 -13.26
C GLU A 71 16.68 -1.41 -12.64
N PHE A 72 16.24 -1.36 -11.38
CA PHE A 72 15.97 -0.12 -10.67
C PHE A 72 17.22 0.77 -10.61
N GLU A 73 18.37 0.23 -10.22
CA GLU A 73 19.63 0.98 -10.11
C GLU A 73 20.09 1.54 -11.47
N ARG A 74 19.87 0.82 -12.56
CA ARG A 74 20.24 1.21 -13.91
C ARG A 74 19.29 2.24 -14.52
N VAL A 75 17.98 2.09 -14.30
CA VAL A 75 16.95 2.85 -15.00
C VAL A 75 16.53 4.11 -14.23
N SER A 76 16.39 4.03 -12.91
CA SER A 76 15.87 5.14 -12.10
C SER A 76 16.65 6.46 -12.24
N PRO A 77 18.00 6.47 -12.43
CA PRO A 77 18.73 7.74 -12.62
C PRO A 77 18.35 8.48 -13.90
N THR A 78 17.77 7.79 -14.89
CA THR A 78 17.37 8.38 -16.18
C THR A 78 15.94 8.92 -16.14
N LEU A 79 15.18 8.62 -15.08
CA LEU A 79 13.77 8.95 -14.96
C LEU A 79 13.55 10.23 -14.13
N LYS A 80 12.46 10.93 -14.45
CA LYS A 80 12.01 12.06 -13.63
C LYS A 80 11.36 11.55 -12.34
N LYS A 81 11.82 12.04 -11.19
CA LYS A 81 11.17 11.85 -9.89
C LYS A 81 9.75 12.42 -9.95
N ARG A 82 8.79 11.65 -9.46
CA ARG A 82 7.38 12.06 -9.35
C ARG A 82 7.05 12.19 -7.87
N HIS A 83 6.55 13.34 -7.47
CA HIS A 83 6.14 13.59 -6.09
C HIS A 83 4.62 13.39 -6.00
N GLN A 84 4.19 12.67 -4.97
CA GLN A 84 2.78 12.52 -4.67
C GLN A 84 2.37 13.69 -3.78
N HIS A 85 1.60 14.61 -4.35
CA HIS A 85 0.92 15.66 -3.60
C HIS A 85 -0.43 15.11 -3.20
N ASP A 86 -0.50 14.42 -2.08
CA ASP A 86 -1.74 14.11 -1.42
C ASP A 86 -1.97 15.19 -0.36
N GLU A 87 -2.80 16.18 -0.69
CA GLU A 87 -3.06 17.35 0.15
C GLU A 87 -3.64 16.97 1.52
N ASP A 88 -4.29 15.80 1.61
CA ASP A 88 -4.94 15.35 2.84
C ASP A 88 -3.99 14.63 3.82
N VAL A 89 -2.89 14.06 3.33
CA VAL A 89 -1.96 13.26 4.15
C VAL A 89 -0.60 13.94 4.32
N TRP A 90 -0.18 14.76 3.36
CA TRP A 90 1.17 15.31 3.26
C TRP A 90 1.11 16.82 3.00
N SER A 91 0.80 17.60 4.00
CA SER A 91 0.71 19.06 3.87
C SER A 91 2.04 19.76 3.61
N GLU A 92 3.17 19.05 3.74
CA GLU A 92 4.50 19.60 3.49
C GLU A 92 5.13 18.95 2.26
N LYS A 93 5.73 19.78 1.39
CA LYS A 93 6.56 19.31 0.29
C LYS A 93 7.72 18.52 0.88
N ASN A 94 7.64 17.21 0.78
CA ASN A 94 8.74 16.36 1.18
C ASN A 94 9.49 15.89 -0.06
N ASP A 95 10.58 16.57 -0.37
CA ASP A 95 11.43 16.27 -1.53
C ASP A 95 12.09 14.89 -1.39
N GLY A 96 12.21 14.36 -0.18
CA GLY A 96 12.70 13.01 0.11
C GLY A 96 11.71 11.90 -0.22
N TYR A 97 10.42 12.20 -0.51
CA TYR A 97 9.42 11.20 -0.89
C TYR A 97 9.06 11.35 -2.37
N TYR A 98 9.36 10.33 -3.16
CA TYR A 98 9.02 10.33 -4.58
C TYR A 98 8.81 8.90 -5.09
N TYR A 99 8.27 8.78 -6.31
CA TYR A 99 7.97 7.48 -6.90
C TYR A 99 8.29 7.41 -8.40
N TYR A 100 8.42 6.18 -8.88
CA TYR A 100 8.52 5.84 -10.30
C TYR A 100 7.44 4.82 -10.66
N LYS A 101 6.80 4.97 -11.81
CA LYS A 101 5.81 3.98 -12.28
C LYS A 101 6.51 2.73 -12.80
N VAL A 102 5.98 1.54 -12.49
CA VAL A 102 6.52 0.25 -12.96
C VAL A 102 6.60 0.18 -14.48
N LYS A 103 5.68 0.82 -15.20
CA LYS A 103 5.70 0.87 -16.67
C LYS A 103 6.97 1.46 -17.28
N ASP A 104 7.72 2.23 -16.50
CA ASP A 104 8.97 2.85 -16.93
C ASP A 104 10.19 1.88 -16.80
N PHE A 105 9.98 0.66 -16.28
CA PHE A 105 10.96 -0.40 -16.05
C PHE A 105 10.60 -1.64 -16.89
N PRO A 106 11.23 -1.86 -18.05
CA PRO A 106 10.81 -2.87 -19.02
C PRO A 106 10.72 -4.29 -18.49
N LEU A 107 11.71 -4.75 -17.73
CA LEU A 107 11.72 -6.10 -17.16
C LEU A 107 10.58 -6.28 -16.15
N LEU A 108 10.51 -5.38 -15.16
CA LEU A 108 9.46 -5.45 -14.13
C LEU A 108 8.07 -5.27 -14.73
N ASN A 109 7.91 -4.35 -15.69
CA ASN A 109 6.64 -4.17 -16.39
C ASN A 109 6.21 -5.43 -17.14
N SER A 110 7.14 -6.11 -17.82
CA SER A 110 6.87 -7.40 -18.48
C SER A 110 6.43 -8.46 -17.48
N LEU A 111 7.08 -8.54 -16.31
CA LEU A 111 6.76 -9.49 -15.26
C LEU A 111 5.37 -9.22 -14.68
N VAL A 112 5.08 -7.97 -14.29
CA VAL A 112 3.80 -7.55 -13.72
C VAL A 112 2.65 -7.77 -14.70
N ASN A 113 2.87 -7.59 -16.01
CA ASN A 113 1.86 -7.83 -17.02
C ASN A 113 1.45 -9.32 -17.16
N GLN A 114 2.28 -10.24 -16.71
CA GLN A 114 1.99 -11.68 -16.69
C GLN A 114 1.19 -12.12 -15.45
N ILE A 115 1.00 -11.24 -14.46
CA ILE A 115 0.34 -11.57 -13.20
C ILE A 115 -1.05 -10.91 -13.17
N PRO A 116 -2.12 -11.68 -13.42
CA PRO A 116 -3.47 -11.11 -13.61
C PRO A 116 -4.05 -10.41 -12.38
N CYS A 117 -3.67 -10.85 -11.17
CA CYS A 117 -4.21 -10.29 -9.93
C CYS A 117 -3.66 -8.89 -9.60
N ILE A 118 -2.59 -8.42 -10.25
CA ILE A 118 -1.99 -7.11 -9.97
C ILE A 118 -2.82 -6.01 -10.64
N TYR A 119 -3.16 -4.99 -9.84
CA TYR A 119 -3.73 -3.75 -10.32
C TYR A 119 -2.62 -2.83 -10.82
N LYS A 120 -2.42 -2.80 -12.13
CA LYS A 120 -1.22 -2.25 -12.78
C LYS A 120 -1.08 -0.74 -12.66
N ASP A 121 -2.20 -0.01 -12.53
CA ASP A 121 -2.20 1.46 -12.51
C ASP A 121 -1.53 2.04 -11.27
N THR A 122 -1.54 1.30 -10.16
CA THR A 122 -0.91 1.70 -8.89
C THR A 122 0.50 1.12 -8.71
N ALA A 123 0.94 0.22 -9.59
CA ALA A 123 2.26 -0.41 -9.49
C ALA A 123 3.38 0.63 -9.59
N MET A 124 4.22 0.72 -8.54
CA MET A 124 5.25 1.75 -8.46
C MET A 124 6.42 1.34 -7.56
N PHE A 125 7.56 1.96 -7.81
CA PHE A 125 8.61 2.08 -6.81
C PHE A 125 8.39 3.35 -6.00
N VAL A 126 8.41 3.24 -4.67
CA VAL A 126 8.40 4.37 -3.75
C VAL A 126 9.78 4.50 -3.13
N VAL A 127 10.31 5.71 -3.15
CA VAL A 127 11.63 6.04 -2.59
C VAL A 127 11.45 7.02 -1.46
N ILE A 128 12.15 6.75 -0.35
CA ILE A 128 12.27 7.65 0.80
C ILE A 128 13.76 7.89 1.05
N GLU A 129 14.17 9.15 1.01
CA GLU A 129 15.52 9.61 1.35
C GLU A 129 15.46 10.38 2.68
N GLY A 130 16.34 10.00 3.62
CA GLY A 130 16.37 10.58 4.97
C GLY A 130 15.26 10.08 5.91
N PRO A 131 15.23 10.61 7.15
CA PRO A 131 14.23 10.29 8.14
C PRO A 131 12.84 10.76 7.72
N MET A 132 11.81 9.95 8.02
CA MET A 132 10.44 10.27 7.61
C MET A 132 9.42 9.55 8.48
N VAL A 133 8.34 10.24 8.81
CA VAL A 133 7.17 9.66 9.43
C VAL A 133 5.99 9.82 8.49
N LEU A 134 5.42 8.69 8.05
CA LEU A 134 4.14 8.66 7.38
C LEU A 134 3.07 8.39 8.45
N PRO A 135 2.27 9.40 8.85
CA PRO A 135 1.35 9.25 9.97
C PRO A 135 0.29 8.18 9.70
N PRO A 136 -0.40 7.69 10.73
CA PRO A 136 -1.44 6.68 10.59
C PRO A 136 -2.49 7.09 9.54
N HIS A 137 -2.63 6.26 8.51
CA HIS A 137 -3.55 6.47 7.40
C HIS A 137 -4.07 5.14 6.86
N ARG A 138 -5.09 5.19 6.01
CA ARG A 138 -5.60 4.04 5.28
C ARG A 138 -6.09 4.44 3.89
N ALA A 139 -6.18 3.48 2.98
CA ALA A 139 -6.90 3.70 1.72
C ALA A 139 -8.41 3.84 1.97
N GLU A 140 -9.09 4.59 1.13
CA GLU A 140 -10.54 4.76 1.22
C GLU A 140 -11.31 3.46 1.00
N SER A 141 -10.77 2.58 0.14
CA SER A 141 -11.35 1.29 -0.23
C SER A 141 -10.44 0.14 0.18
N ASN A 142 -11.05 -0.96 0.65
CA ASN A 142 -10.39 -2.24 0.91
C ASN A 142 -10.53 -3.23 -0.26
N GLU A 143 -10.79 -2.74 -1.46
CA GLU A 143 -10.91 -3.55 -2.67
C GLU A 143 -9.59 -4.21 -3.06
N LEU A 144 -8.51 -3.51 -2.82
CA LEU A 144 -7.17 -3.96 -3.13
C LEU A 144 -6.40 -4.28 -1.84
N LEU A 145 -5.57 -5.30 -1.92
CA LEU A 145 -4.56 -5.61 -0.91
C LEU A 145 -3.21 -5.12 -1.40
N ARG A 146 -2.29 -4.85 -0.48
CA ARG A 146 -0.98 -4.29 -0.83
C ARG A 146 0.15 -5.28 -0.59
N TYR A 147 0.88 -5.57 -1.65
CA TYR A 147 2.16 -6.25 -1.61
C TYR A 147 3.28 -5.21 -1.64
N GLN A 148 4.26 -5.38 -0.76
CA GLN A 148 5.47 -4.57 -0.70
C GLN A 148 6.69 -5.48 -0.73
N LEU A 149 7.66 -5.17 -1.59
CA LEU A 149 8.97 -5.82 -1.62
C LEU A 149 10.04 -4.75 -1.44
N THR A 150 10.86 -4.91 -0.39
CA THR A 150 11.96 -3.99 -0.12
C THR A 150 13.11 -4.24 -1.09
N ILE A 151 13.38 -3.27 -1.94
CA ILE A 151 14.43 -3.33 -2.97
C ILE A 151 15.76 -2.85 -2.42
N GLN A 152 15.73 -1.80 -1.58
CA GLN A 152 16.89 -1.24 -0.90
C GLN A 152 16.47 -0.69 0.46
N GLY A 153 17.24 -0.93 1.50
CA GLY A 153 16.99 -0.38 2.83
C GLY A 153 17.88 -1.04 3.90
N ASP A 154 18.23 -0.27 4.90
CA ASP A 154 19.19 -0.66 5.95
C ASP A 154 18.50 -1.21 7.21
N GLY A 155 17.21 -1.55 7.16
CA GLY A 155 16.43 -1.97 8.34
C GLY A 155 16.07 -0.82 9.29
N ASP A 156 16.21 0.42 8.84
CA ASP A 156 15.89 1.65 9.58
C ASP A 156 14.45 2.14 9.37
N CYS A 157 13.66 1.36 8.66
CA CYS A 157 12.28 1.68 8.30
C CYS A 157 11.34 0.59 8.82
N THR A 158 10.35 0.99 9.61
CA THR A 158 9.36 0.08 10.19
C THR A 158 7.96 0.47 9.72
N LEU A 159 7.22 -0.51 9.19
CA LEU A 159 5.80 -0.42 8.90
C LEU A 159 5.01 -0.96 10.09
N TYR A 160 4.13 -0.16 10.65
CA TYR A 160 3.18 -0.55 11.69
C TYR A 160 1.81 -0.76 11.07
N THR A 161 1.17 -1.87 11.38
CA THR A 161 -0.18 -2.22 10.92
C THR A 161 -1.02 -2.68 12.11
N ASP A 162 -2.30 -2.92 11.91
CA ASP A 162 -3.19 -3.53 12.90
C ASP A 162 -2.77 -4.95 13.32
N ARG A 163 -1.84 -5.57 12.60
CA ARG A 163 -1.34 -6.94 12.86
C ARG A 163 0.06 -7.00 13.46
N GLY A 164 0.71 -5.88 13.61
CA GLY A 164 2.06 -5.79 14.17
C GLY A 164 2.97 -4.83 13.42
N SER A 165 4.24 -4.89 13.75
CA SER A 165 5.29 -4.08 13.15
C SER A 165 6.21 -4.95 12.29
N PHE A 166 6.60 -4.42 11.13
CA PHE A 166 7.46 -5.08 10.16
C PHE A 166 8.65 -4.17 9.85
N VAL A 167 9.84 -4.59 10.26
CA VAL A 167 11.08 -3.92 9.86
C VAL A 167 11.37 -4.28 8.40
N GLN A 168 11.69 -3.30 7.58
CA GLN A 168 11.88 -3.48 6.14
C GLN A 168 13.34 -3.72 5.82
N HIS A 169 13.71 -4.99 5.61
CA HIS A 169 15.04 -5.41 5.14
C HIS A 169 15.03 -5.74 3.65
N GLU A 170 16.17 -5.56 3.00
CA GLU A 170 16.34 -5.87 1.58
C GLU A 170 15.93 -7.31 1.25
N GLY A 171 15.15 -7.47 0.17
CA GLY A 171 14.63 -8.76 -0.29
C GLY A 171 13.45 -9.30 0.51
N GLU A 172 13.05 -8.65 1.61
CA GLU A 172 11.87 -9.05 2.37
C GLU A 172 10.60 -8.43 1.79
N ASP A 173 9.52 -9.19 1.85
CA ASP A 173 8.23 -8.79 1.36
C ASP A 173 7.16 -8.82 2.46
N PHE A 174 6.17 -7.94 2.33
CA PHE A 174 5.02 -7.85 3.20
C PHE A 174 3.73 -7.82 2.38
N PHE A 175 2.69 -8.40 2.95
CA PHE A 175 1.37 -8.42 2.33
C PHE A 175 0.31 -8.08 3.37
N PHE A 176 -0.44 -7.00 3.15
CA PHE A 176 -1.40 -6.51 4.12
C PHE A 176 -2.60 -5.81 3.46
N ASP A 177 -3.66 -5.65 4.24
CA ASP A 177 -4.84 -4.87 3.86
C ASP A 177 -4.57 -3.38 4.13
N HIS A 178 -4.23 -2.60 3.09
CA HIS A 178 -3.96 -1.18 3.25
C HIS A 178 -5.25 -0.33 3.37
N GLY A 179 -6.42 -0.93 3.25
CA GLY A 179 -7.68 -0.35 3.70
C GLY A 179 -7.82 -0.28 5.22
N ARG A 180 -6.85 -0.84 5.97
CA ARG A 180 -6.71 -0.71 7.41
C ARG A 180 -5.61 0.27 7.76
N TYR A 181 -5.65 0.80 9.00
CA TYR A 181 -4.66 1.76 9.46
C TYR A 181 -3.26 1.18 9.45
N HIS A 182 -2.36 1.95 8.89
CA HIS A 182 -0.93 1.67 8.91
C HIS A 182 -0.15 2.99 8.99
N GLU A 183 1.02 2.90 9.56
CA GLU A 183 1.97 3.99 9.79
C GLU A 183 3.35 3.51 9.37
N LEU A 184 4.19 4.43 8.89
CA LEU A 184 5.57 4.09 8.57
C LEU A 184 6.51 5.09 9.24
N ILE A 185 7.54 4.57 9.90
CA ILE A 185 8.59 5.36 10.53
C ILE A 185 9.93 4.93 9.97
N LYS A 186 10.62 5.85 9.36
CA LYS A 186 12.01 5.72 8.92
C LYS A 186 12.89 6.65 9.73
N THR A 187 13.93 6.13 10.36
CA THR A 187 14.82 6.88 11.27
C THR A 187 16.18 7.21 10.68
N GLY A 188 16.65 6.42 9.71
CA GLY A 188 17.98 6.57 9.13
C GLY A 188 18.06 7.58 7.99
N GLU A 189 19.28 8.05 7.72
CA GLU A 189 19.57 8.99 6.63
C GLU A 189 19.65 8.31 5.26
N GLY A 190 19.80 6.98 5.21
CA GLY A 190 19.95 6.21 4.00
C GLY A 190 18.72 6.26 3.11
N LYS A 191 18.87 5.76 1.90
CA LYS A 191 17.79 5.63 0.92
C LYS A 191 17.06 4.31 1.11
N ARG A 192 15.73 4.37 1.17
CA ARG A 192 14.86 3.19 1.11
C ARG A 192 14.11 3.16 -0.20
N VAL A 193 14.09 2.02 -0.87
CA VAL A 193 13.34 1.76 -2.11
C VAL A 193 12.40 0.60 -1.90
N LEU A 194 11.13 0.80 -2.18
CA LEU A 194 10.08 -0.18 -2.02
C LEU A 194 9.32 -0.37 -3.34
N LEU A 195 9.18 -1.61 -3.79
CA LEU A 195 8.21 -1.94 -4.83
C LEU A 195 6.84 -2.15 -4.19
N ILE A 196 5.85 -1.41 -4.67
CA ILE A 196 4.44 -1.54 -4.27
C ILE A 196 3.64 -2.11 -5.44
N LEU A 197 2.91 -3.19 -5.16
CA LEU A 197 1.96 -3.81 -6.08
C LEU A 197 0.64 -3.99 -5.32
N ASP A 198 -0.41 -3.35 -5.79
CA ASP A 198 -1.75 -3.61 -5.28
C ASP A 198 -2.37 -4.77 -6.07
N VAL A 199 -3.08 -5.65 -5.38
CA VAL A 199 -3.71 -6.84 -5.95
C VAL A 199 -5.19 -6.87 -5.62
N HIS A 200 -5.99 -7.38 -6.55
CA HIS A 200 -7.40 -7.61 -6.30
C HIS A 200 -7.58 -8.67 -5.21
N ARG A 201 -8.52 -8.36 -4.31
CA ARG A 201 -8.90 -9.20 -3.15
C ARG A 201 -9.65 -10.45 -3.56
#